data_b583fe0678c1cb9828dd921915e16f07
#
_entry.id   b583fe0678c1cb9828dd921915e16f07
#
_cell.length_a   1.000
_cell.length_b   1.000
_cell.length_c   1.000
_cell.angle_alpha   90.00
_cell.angle_beta   90.00
_cell.angle_gamma   90.00
#
_symmetry.space_group_name_H-M   'P 1'
#
loop_
_entity.id
_entity.type
_entity.pdbx_description
1 polymer ?
#
loop_
_entity_poly.entity_id
_entity_poly.type
_entity_poly.pdbx_seq_one_letter_code
_entity_poly.pdbx_strand_id
1 'polypeptide(L)'
;MSTSPIGTGGLATGQPFMLPQRILWSQLDDFVLVDDEEMMLAVRRYLELAKTLAEPAGAAPLAAAMRLGAQLRGKQVALILSGGNIAPEELALCLERTDAARSLVE
;
A
#
# COMPACT_ATOMS: atom_id res chain seq x y z
N MET A 1 1.81 4.15 18.92
CA MET A 1 1.72 4.62 17.53
C MET A 1 3.08 4.50 16.85
N SER A 2 3.10 3.87 15.73
CA SER A 2 4.34 3.75 14.97
C SER A 2 4.56 5.00 14.14
N THR A 3 5.83 5.39 14.00
CA THR A 3 6.20 6.46 13.08
C THR A 3 6.68 5.84 11.79
N SER A 4 6.18 6.34 10.67
CA SER A 4 6.56 5.86 9.35
C SER A 4 7.55 6.84 8.73
N PRO A 5 8.70 6.36 8.19
CA PRO A 5 9.64 7.23 7.50
C PRO A 5 9.10 7.80 6.19
N ILE A 6 8.02 7.23 5.68
CA ILE A 6 7.43 7.65 4.40
C ILE A 6 6.14 8.46 4.57
N GLY A 7 5.72 8.76 5.80
CA GLY A 7 4.55 9.60 6.02
C GLY A 7 3.28 9.05 5.37
N THR A 8 2.67 8.02 5.94
CA THR A 8 1.55 7.31 5.31
C THR A 8 0.20 8.00 5.46
N GLY A 9 0.17 9.31 5.69
CA GLY A 9 -1.07 10.09 5.66
C GLY A 9 -2.15 9.55 6.60
N GLY A 10 -3.32 9.26 6.06
CA GLY A 10 -4.45 8.78 6.85
C GLY A 10 -4.23 7.46 7.57
N LEU A 11 -3.29 6.64 7.12
CA LEU A 11 -2.99 5.37 7.78
C LEU A 11 -2.15 5.53 9.04
N ALA A 12 -1.48 6.67 9.20
CA ALA A 12 -0.60 6.93 10.33
C ALA A 12 -1.27 7.79 11.43
N THR A 13 -2.59 7.91 11.41
CA THR A 13 -3.31 8.73 12.41
C THR A 13 -3.26 8.15 13.81
N GLY A 14 -3.21 6.83 13.93
CA GLY A 14 -3.09 6.15 15.20
C GLY A 14 -4.36 6.11 16.03
N GLN A 15 -5.48 6.69 15.57
CA GLN A 15 -6.74 6.72 16.33
C GLN A 15 -7.91 6.25 15.45
N PRO A 16 -8.55 5.13 15.83
CA PRO A 16 -9.76 4.70 15.14
C PRO A 16 -10.95 5.55 15.54
N PHE A 17 -11.89 5.77 14.64
CA PHE A 17 -13.16 6.40 14.92
C PHE A 17 -14.20 5.31 15.20
N MET A 18 -14.95 5.47 16.31
CA MET A 18 -15.83 4.41 16.80
C MET A 18 -16.90 3.97 15.80
N LEU A 19 -17.60 4.92 15.19
CA LEU A 19 -18.69 4.55 14.26
C LEU A 19 -18.20 3.90 12.99
N PRO A 20 -17.24 4.47 12.25
CA PRO A 20 -16.68 3.80 11.09
C PRO A 20 -16.10 2.43 11.42
N GLN A 21 -15.47 2.28 12.57
CA GLN A 21 -14.88 1.01 12.97
C GLN A 21 -15.94 -0.07 13.20
N ARG A 22 -17.05 0.29 13.82
CA ARG A 22 -18.17 -0.66 14.02
C ARG A 22 -18.73 -1.15 12.68
N ILE A 23 -18.88 -0.24 11.72
CA ILE A 23 -19.35 -0.59 10.39
C ILE A 23 -18.37 -1.56 9.72
N LEU A 24 -17.09 -1.27 9.80
CA LEU A 24 -16.05 -2.14 9.24
C LEU A 24 -16.08 -3.53 9.88
N TRP A 25 -16.15 -3.60 11.20
CA TRP A 25 -16.20 -4.89 11.91
C TRP A 25 -17.39 -5.74 11.50
N SER A 26 -18.53 -5.13 11.15
CA SER A 26 -19.71 -5.88 10.77
C SER A 26 -19.70 -6.34 9.31
N GLN A 27 -18.86 -5.72 8.46
CA GLN A 27 -18.90 -5.94 7.02
C GLN A 27 -17.62 -6.45 6.38
N LEU A 28 -16.49 -6.33 7.08
CA LEU A 28 -15.23 -6.83 6.57
C LEU A 28 -15.11 -8.34 6.78
N ASP A 29 -14.63 -9.03 5.75
CA ASP A 29 -14.31 -10.45 5.84
C ASP A 29 -12.95 -10.70 6.46
N ASP A 30 -12.01 -9.77 6.25
CA ASP A 30 -10.65 -9.96 6.74
C ASP A 30 -9.90 -8.63 6.84
N PHE A 31 -8.79 -8.65 7.56
CA PHE A 31 -7.86 -7.53 7.73
C PHE A 31 -6.45 -8.00 7.38
N VAL A 32 -5.73 -7.20 6.61
CA VAL A 32 -4.34 -7.48 6.26
C VAL A 32 -3.48 -6.30 6.68
N LEU A 33 -2.45 -6.57 7.48
CA LEU A 33 -1.48 -5.56 7.89
C LEU A 33 -0.30 -5.59 6.94
N VAL A 34 0.14 -4.40 6.50
CA VAL A 34 1.31 -4.26 5.64
C VAL A 34 2.30 -3.29 6.29
N ASP A 35 3.58 -3.50 6.03
CA ASP A 35 4.62 -2.63 6.57
C ASP A 35 5.06 -1.58 5.53
N ASP A 36 5.94 -0.68 5.96
CA ASP A 36 6.42 0.40 5.12
C ASP A 36 7.14 -0.11 3.88
N GLU A 37 7.96 -1.14 4.03
CA GLU A 37 8.70 -1.70 2.89
C GLU A 37 7.74 -2.29 1.86
N GLU A 38 6.69 -2.96 2.30
CA GLU A 38 5.68 -3.50 1.40
C GLU A 38 4.93 -2.39 0.67
N MET A 39 4.60 -1.29 1.36
CA MET A 39 3.94 -0.16 0.71
C MET A 39 4.87 0.54 -0.29
N MET A 40 6.14 0.70 0.05
CA MET A 40 7.11 1.29 -0.86
C MET A 40 7.28 0.44 -2.12
N LEU A 41 7.31 -0.88 -1.98
CA LEU A 41 7.39 -1.78 -3.12
C LEU A 41 6.14 -1.66 -3.99
N ALA A 42 4.97 -1.54 -3.38
CA ALA A 42 3.72 -1.35 -4.13
C ALA A 42 3.74 -0.03 -4.90
N VAL A 43 4.28 1.05 -4.33
CA VAL A 43 4.46 2.31 -5.04
C VAL A 43 5.32 2.09 -6.30
N ARG A 44 6.43 1.37 -6.16
CA ARG A 44 7.29 1.05 -7.30
C ARG A 44 6.55 0.22 -8.36
N ARG A 45 5.78 -0.77 -7.94
CA ARG A 45 5.04 -1.62 -8.89
C ARG A 45 4.00 -0.84 -9.67
N TYR A 46 3.28 0.07 -9.01
CA TYR A 46 2.35 0.94 -9.74
C TYR A 46 3.06 1.77 -10.80
N LEU A 47 4.23 2.32 -10.45
CA LEU A 47 4.98 3.12 -11.40
C LEU A 47 5.49 2.28 -12.57
N GLU A 48 6.08 1.13 -12.28
CA GLU A 48 6.72 0.31 -13.31
C GLU A 48 5.71 -0.42 -14.21
N LEU A 49 4.67 -0.98 -13.62
CA LEU A 49 3.75 -1.86 -14.34
C LEU A 49 2.51 -1.14 -14.85
N ALA A 50 2.01 -0.18 -14.10
CA ALA A 50 0.78 0.54 -14.46
C ALA A 50 1.04 1.99 -14.89
N LYS A 51 2.28 2.46 -14.83
CA LYS A 51 2.67 3.83 -15.16
C LYS A 51 1.85 4.84 -14.38
N THR A 52 1.58 4.53 -13.12
CA THR A 52 0.71 5.31 -12.25
C THR A 52 1.47 5.71 -10.99
N LEU A 53 1.32 6.97 -10.59
CA LEU A 53 1.88 7.45 -9.34
C LEU A 53 0.91 7.17 -8.20
N ALA A 54 1.41 6.51 -7.17
CA ALA A 54 0.64 6.21 -5.96
C ALA A 54 1.42 6.71 -4.76
N GLU A 55 0.73 7.34 -3.81
CA GLU A 55 1.33 7.57 -2.51
C GLU A 55 1.31 6.27 -1.69
N PRO A 56 2.18 6.12 -0.68
CA PRO A 56 2.26 4.85 0.06
C PRO A 56 0.93 4.40 0.65
N ALA A 57 0.16 5.31 1.25
CA ALA A 57 -1.15 4.97 1.79
C ALA A 57 -2.11 4.49 0.70
N GLY A 58 -2.06 5.12 -0.48
CA GLY A 58 -2.89 4.72 -1.62
C GLY A 58 -2.47 3.39 -2.21
N ALA A 59 -1.22 3.00 -2.03
CA ALA A 59 -0.68 1.74 -2.54
C ALA A 59 -0.88 0.57 -1.57
N ALA A 60 -1.37 0.82 -0.36
CA ALA A 60 -1.52 -0.22 0.65
C ALA A 60 -2.38 -1.42 0.19
N PRO A 61 -3.49 -1.23 -0.54
CA PRO A 61 -4.25 -2.39 -1.04
C PRO A 61 -3.42 -3.28 -1.97
N LEU A 62 -2.58 -2.72 -2.82
CA LEU A 62 -1.70 -3.53 -3.66
C LEU A 62 -0.68 -4.28 -2.80
N ALA A 63 -0.12 -3.62 -1.79
CA ALA A 63 0.82 -4.27 -0.88
C ALA A 63 0.15 -5.47 -0.19
N ALA A 64 -1.10 -5.31 0.25
CA ALA A 64 -1.86 -6.39 0.86
C ALA A 64 -2.09 -7.53 -0.13
N ALA A 65 -2.47 -7.21 -1.36
CA ALA A 65 -2.68 -8.23 -2.39
C ALA A 65 -1.39 -9.00 -2.69
N MET A 66 -0.26 -8.30 -2.75
CA MET A 66 1.03 -8.94 -2.96
C MET A 66 1.40 -9.88 -1.80
N ARG A 67 1.09 -9.48 -0.57
CA ARG A 67 1.31 -10.32 0.61
C ARG A 67 0.45 -11.57 0.59
N LEU A 68 -0.80 -11.46 0.18
CA LEU A 68 -1.71 -12.61 0.09
C LEU A 68 -1.31 -13.57 -1.03
N GLY A 69 -0.76 -13.05 -2.12
CA GLY A 69 -0.17 -13.85 -3.17
C GLY A 69 -1.04 -14.99 -3.66
N ALA A 70 -0.61 -16.23 -3.38
CA ALA A 70 -1.28 -17.43 -3.86
C ALA A 70 -2.73 -17.57 -3.40
N GLN A 71 -3.10 -16.95 -2.28
CA GLN A 71 -4.49 -17.00 -1.80
C GLN A 71 -5.46 -16.30 -2.75
N LEU A 72 -4.95 -15.41 -3.61
CA LEU A 72 -5.76 -14.69 -4.57
C LEU A 72 -5.75 -15.33 -5.96
N ARG A 73 -5.04 -16.44 -6.13
CA ARG A 73 -4.92 -17.09 -7.43
C ARG A 73 -6.29 -17.50 -7.97
N GLY A 74 -6.53 -17.15 -9.23
CA GLY A 74 -7.82 -17.47 -9.88
C GLY A 74 -8.95 -16.56 -9.50
N LYS A 75 -8.72 -15.54 -8.67
CA LYS A 75 -9.74 -14.59 -8.25
C LYS A 75 -9.62 -13.28 -9.00
N GLN A 76 -10.77 -12.63 -9.19
CA GLN A 76 -10.79 -11.26 -9.68
C GLN A 76 -10.69 -10.35 -8.47
N VAL A 77 -9.70 -9.45 -8.47
CA VAL A 77 -9.40 -8.59 -7.32
C VAL A 77 -9.48 -7.13 -7.76
N ALA A 78 -10.28 -6.35 -7.05
CA ALA A 78 -10.32 -4.91 -7.23
C ALA A 78 -9.51 -4.25 -6.12
N LEU A 79 -8.57 -3.39 -6.50
CA LEU A 79 -7.74 -2.65 -5.57
C LEU A 79 -8.03 -1.17 -5.72
N ILE A 80 -8.43 -0.54 -4.63
CA ILE A 80 -8.70 0.90 -4.65
C ILE A 80 -7.38 1.65 -4.46
N LEU A 81 -7.02 2.47 -5.45
CA LEU A 81 -5.90 3.40 -5.33
C LEU A 81 -6.48 4.76 -4.95
N SER A 82 -6.42 5.08 -3.66
CA SER A 82 -7.11 6.24 -3.11
C SER A 82 -6.37 7.56 -3.29
N GLY A 83 -5.07 7.55 -3.59
CA GLY A 83 -4.34 8.78 -3.77
C GLY A 83 -2.98 8.61 -4.42
N GLY A 84 -2.57 9.64 -5.16
CA GLY A 84 -1.30 9.70 -5.85
C GLY A 84 -0.50 10.95 -5.53
N ASN A 85 -0.83 11.64 -4.43
CA ASN A 85 -0.16 12.87 -4.04
C ASN A 85 1.14 12.55 -3.30
N ILE A 86 2.15 12.15 -4.07
CA ILE A 86 3.46 11.78 -3.53
C ILE A 86 4.48 12.83 -3.91
N ALA A 87 5.27 13.29 -2.94
CA ALA A 87 6.34 14.24 -3.19
C ALA A 87 7.51 13.55 -3.92
N PRO A 88 8.25 14.29 -4.78
CA PRO A 88 9.39 13.69 -5.48
C PRO A 88 10.40 13.04 -4.54
N GLU A 89 10.66 13.63 -3.38
CA GLU A 89 11.59 13.09 -2.40
C GLU A 89 11.11 11.75 -1.83
N GLU A 90 9.82 11.64 -1.59
CA GLU A 90 9.22 10.42 -1.08
C GLU A 90 9.23 9.32 -2.15
N LEU A 91 8.94 9.68 -3.39
CA LEU A 91 9.03 8.74 -4.50
C LEU A 91 10.45 8.23 -4.67
N ALA A 92 11.43 9.15 -4.62
CA ALA A 92 12.84 8.77 -4.71
C ALA A 92 13.22 7.80 -3.60
N LEU A 93 12.76 8.04 -2.38
CA LEU A 93 13.02 7.14 -1.25
C LEU A 93 12.43 5.74 -1.50
N CYS A 94 11.20 5.68 -1.99
CA CYS A 94 10.57 4.40 -2.31
C CYS A 94 11.37 3.62 -3.36
N LEU A 95 11.83 4.30 -4.39
CA LEU A 95 12.59 3.66 -5.46
C LEU A 95 13.95 3.20 -4.97
N GLU A 96 14.62 4.02 -4.16
CA GLU A 96 15.94 3.68 -3.61
C GLU A 96 15.85 2.46 -2.68
N ARG A 97 14.89 2.46 -1.76
CA ARG A 97 14.76 1.38 -0.78
C ARG A 97 14.25 0.08 -1.36
N THR A 98 13.65 0.11 -2.54
CA THR A 98 13.15 -1.09 -3.21
C THR A 98 13.95 -1.45 -4.45
N ASP A 99 15.14 -0.87 -4.59
CA ASP A 99 15.95 -1.07 -5.80
C ASP A 99 16.33 -2.54 -6.02
N ALA A 100 16.52 -3.30 -4.94
CA ALA A 100 16.83 -4.72 -5.04
C ALA A 100 15.72 -5.53 -5.71
N ALA A 101 14.47 -5.05 -5.68
CA ALA A 101 13.33 -5.72 -6.30
C ALA A 101 13.19 -5.40 -7.80
N ARG A 102 14.03 -4.52 -8.32
CA ARG A 102 13.97 -4.05 -9.70
C ARG A 102 14.14 -5.20 -10.72
N SER A 103 15.00 -6.14 -10.40
CA SER A 103 15.28 -7.27 -11.28
C SER A 103 14.06 -8.15 -11.54
N LEU A 104 13.01 -8.05 -10.72
CA LEU A 104 11.81 -8.87 -10.88
C LEU A 104 10.95 -8.44 -12.07
N VAL A 105 11.16 -7.25 -12.61
CA VAL A 105 10.40 -6.72 -13.75
C VAL A 105 11.25 -6.57 -15.01
N GLU A 106 12.52 -6.88 -14.91
CA GLU A 106 13.44 -6.91 -16.03
C GLU A 106 13.57 -8.37 -16.52
#